data_f8695fce454797619abde6c17d36d7de
#
_entry.id   f8695fce454797619abde6c17d36d7de
#
_cell.length_a   1.000
_cell.length_b   1.000
_cell.length_c   1.000
_cell.angle_alpha   90.00
_cell.angle_beta   90.00
_cell.angle_gamma   90.00
#
_symmetry.space_group_name_H-M   'P 1'
#
loop_
_entity.id
_entity.type
_entity.pdbx_description
1 polymer ?
#
loop_
_entity_poly.entity_id
_entity_poly.type
_entity_poly.pdbx_seq_one_letter_code
_entity_poly.pdbx_strand_id
1 'polypeptide(L)'
;ITNTLVYADPENKDARYLCADALEQLGYQAESGAWRNAYLTGAYELRNGTKNYPNSEGSGATALGMSTETMLDYLGICLDEKKLEDQTLVINLEVTDKNAKYLLRINHGVLIYSQEKWSDKADATIKTKSAGILGIAQNNQKLMDAGIEKVEGNSDIIKTLTSSVAEFPLYFNIIEP
;
A
#
# COMPACT_ATOMS: atom_id res chain seq x y z
N ILE A 1 -11.69 8.50 29.87
CA ILE A 1 -12.37 7.60 30.82
C ILE A 1 -13.26 6.62 30.05
N THR A 2 -14.24 7.09 29.27
CA THR A 2 -15.18 6.19 28.56
C THR A 2 -14.48 5.27 27.55
N ASN A 3 -13.52 5.78 26.80
CA ASN A 3 -12.69 4.97 25.89
C ASN A 3 -11.94 3.85 26.65
N THR A 4 -11.36 4.15 27.81
CA THR A 4 -10.68 3.14 28.64
C THR A 4 -11.65 2.04 29.10
N LEU A 5 -12.90 2.39 29.38
CA LEU A 5 -13.93 1.41 29.72
C LEU A 5 -14.31 0.52 28.54
N VAL A 6 -14.41 1.07 27.33
CA VAL A 6 -14.66 0.30 26.11
C VAL A 6 -13.53 -0.71 25.85
N TYR A 7 -12.28 -0.31 26.05
CA TYR A 7 -11.13 -1.23 25.92
C TYR A 7 -11.07 -2.29 27.02
N ALA A 8 -11.51 -1.95 28.25
CA ALA A 8 -11.53 -2.89 29.38
C ALA A 8 -12.66 -3.92 29.25
N ASP A 9 -13.80 -3.52 28.71
CA ASP A 9 -14.99 -4.36 28.52
C ASP A 9 -15.69 -3.95 27.21
N PRO A 10 -15.27 -4.51 26.06
CA PRO A 10 -15.82 -4.16 24.74
C PRO A 10 -17.32 -4.46 24.58
N GLU A 11 -17.87 -5.38 25.38
CA GLU A 11 -19.29 -5.76 25.34
C GLU A 11 -20.18 -4.82 26.17
N ASN A 12 -19.60 -3.91 26.94
CA ASN A 12 -20.32 -2.96 27.78
C ASN A 12 -21.02 -1.88 26.94
N LYS A 13 -22.28 -2.10 26.64
CA LYS A 13 -23.08 -1.21 25.78
C LYS A 13 -23.23 0.20 26.36
N ASP A 14 -23.33 0.32 27.66
CA ASP A 14 -23.50 1.63 28.30
C ASP A 14 -22.23 2.47 28.16
N ALA A 15 -21.06 1.85 28.36
CA ALA A 15 -19.77 2.50 28.14
C ALA A 15 -19.60 2.89 26.67
N ARG A 16 -19.96 2.01 25.74
CA ARG A 16 -19.90 2.25 24.28
C ARG A 16 -20.77 3.43 23.88
N TYR A 17 -22.02 3.44 24.28
CA TYR A 17 -22.96 4.51 23.90
C TYR A 17 -22.59 5.85 24.53
N LEU A 18 -22.16 5.87 25.79
CA LEU A 18 -21.70 7.10 26.44
C LEU A 18 -20.43 7.65 25.75
N CYS A 19 -19.52 6.75 25.36
CA CYS A 19 -18.33 7.15 24.59
C CYS A 19 -18.71 7.70 23.21
N ALA A 20 -19.65 7.04 22.52
CA ALA A 20 -20.16 7.48 21.22
C ALA A 20 -20.81 8.88 21.31
N ASP A 21 -21.63 9.12 22.33
CA ASP A 21 -22.28 10.42 22.54
C ASP A 21 -21.24 11.54 22.78
N ALA A 22 -20.20 11.25 23.57
CA ALA A 22 -19.11 12.20 23.81
C ALA A 22 -18.33 12.50 22.53
N LEU A 23 -18.00 11.49 21.71
CA LEU A 23 -17.31 11.65 20.44
C LEU A 23 -18.17 12.42 19.43
N GLU A 24 -19.47 12.15 19.37
CA GLU A 24 -20.38 12.87 18.48
C GLU A 24 -20.44 14.36 18.82
N GLN A 25 -20.52 14.72 20.09
CA GLN A 25 -20.48 16.12 20.51
C GLN A 25 -19.14 16.79 20.19
N LEU A 26 -18.02 16.10 20.35
CA LEU A 26 -16.71 16.59 19.93
C LEU A 26 -16.64 16.77 18.41
N GLY A 27 -17.25 15.87 17.67
CA GLY A 27 -17.32 15.94 16.20
C GLY A 27 -18.10 17.17 15.74
N TYR A 28 -19.25 17.48 16.36
CA TYR A 28 -20.03 18.67 16.00
C TYR A 28 -19.34 19.99 16.34
N GLN A 29 -18.43 19.99 17.29
CA GLN A 29 -17.67 21.16 17.71
C GLN A 29 -16.33 21.31 16.94
N ALA A 30 -15.88 20.26 16.24
CA ALA A 30 -14.61 20.27 15.55
C ALA A 30 -14.65 21.16 14.28
N GLU A 31 -13.77 22.14 14.20
CA GLU A 31 -13.60 22.99 13.02
C GLU A 31 -12.87 22.23 11.89
N SER A 32 -11.86 21.45 12.24
CA SER A 32 -11.10 20.62 11.28
C SER A 32 -11.95 19.47 10.74
N GLY A 33 -12.05 19.33 9.43
CA GLY A 33 -12.75 18.23 8.77
C GLY A 33 -12.18 16.85 9.12
N ALA A 34 -10.87 16.74 9.25
CA ALA A 34 -10.20 15.49 9.64
C ALA A 34 -10.57 15.08 11.07
N TRP A 35 -10.51 16.00 12.02
CA TRP A 35 -10.92 15.76 13.41
C TRP A 35 -12.40 15.42 13.52
N ARG A 36 -13.25 16.18 12.83
CA ARG A 36 -14.68 15.90 12.76
C ARG A 36 -14.96 14.49 12.28
N ASN A 37 -14.34 14.09 11.18
CA ASN A 37 -14.54 12.77 10.61
C ASN A 37 -14.05 11.67 11.56
N ALA A 38 -12.91 11.83 12.22
CA ALA A 38 -12.40 10.86 13.19
C ALA A 38 -13.40 10.69 14.37
N TYR A 39 -13.89 11.77 14.95
CA TYR A 39 -14.86 11.70 16.05
C TYR A 39 -16.19 11.08 15.62
N LEU A 40 -16.77 11.50 14.49
CA LEU A 40 -18.05 10.97 14.03
C LEU A 40 -17.94 9.52 13.57
N THR A 41 -16.82 9.13 12.96
CA THR A 41 -16.57 7.72 12.58
C THR A 41 -16.43 6.85 13.83
N GLY A 42 -15.68 7.29 14.84
CA GLY A 42 -15.57 6.57 16.11
C GLY A 42 -16.91 6.41 16.83
N ALA A 43 -17.74 7.47 16.84
CA ALA A 43 -19.09 7.39 17.37
C ALA A 43 -19.97 6.38 16.61
N TYR A 44 -19.84 6.35 15.29
CA TYR A 44 -20.55 5.40 14.44
C TYR A 44 -20.12 3.95 14.72
N GLU A 45 -18.80 3.70 14.79
CA GLU A 45 -18.24 2.37 15.09
C GLU A 45 -18.77 1.82 16.41
N LEU A 46 -18.74 2.62 17.48
CA LEU A 46 -19.20 2.21 18.81
C LEU A 46 -20.68 1.81 18.84
N ARG A 47 -21.51 2.41 17.98
CA ARG A 47 -22.95 2.11 17.91
C ARG A 47 -23.30 0.99 16.94
N ASN A 48 -22.53 0.86 15.84
CA ASN A 48 -22.91 0.02 14.70
C ASN A 48 -21.88 -1.06 14.38
N GLY A 49 -20.73 -1.07 15.06
CA GLY A 49 -19.59 -1.90 14.72
C GLY A 49 -18.80 -1.35 13.53
N THR A 50 -17.68 -1.99 13.25
CA THR A 50 -16.79 -1.63 12.14
C THR A 50 -17.31 -2.18 10.82
N LYS A 51 -17.12 -1.42 9.74
CA LYS A 51 -17.43 -1.87 8.38
C LYS A 51 -16.14 -2.18 7.65
N ASN A 52 -15.99 -3.43 7.23
CA ASN A 52 -14.98 -3.79 6.26
C ASN A 52 -15.48 -3.38 4.87
N TYR A 53 -14.93 -2.30 4.34
CA TYR A 53 -15.13 -1.95 2.93
C TYR A 53 -14.10 -2.69 2.09
N PRO A 54 -14.48 -3.27 0.94
CA PRO A 54 -13.49 -3.81 0.02
C PRO A 54 -12.53 -2.68 -0.37
N ASN A 55 -11.25 -2.99 -0.45
CA ASN A 55 -10.26 -2.05 -0.95
C ASN A 55 -10.76 -1.51 -2.30
N SER A 56 -11.05 -0.23 -2.38
CA SER A 56 -11.30 0.40 -3.66
C SER A 56 -10.01 0.30 -4.45
N GLU A 57 -10.04 -0.39 -5.58
CA GLU A 57 -8.95 -0.31 -6.54
C GLU A 57 -8.74 1.17 -6.82
N GLY A 58 -7.60 1.72 -6.39
CA GLY A 58 -7.26 3.13 -6.63
C GLY A 58 -7.47 3.42 -8.11
N SER A 59 -8.04 4.57 -8.46
CA SER A 59 -8.34 4.85 -9.85
C SER A 59 -7.06 4.74 -10.67
N GLY A 60 -7.00 3.79 -11.60
CA GLY A 60 -5.85 3.56 -12.48
C GLY A 60 -5.40 4.82 -13.23
N ALA A 61 -6.32 5.80 -13.38
CA ALA A 61 -6.04 7.10 -13.98
C ALA A 61 -5.03 7.94 -13.17
N THR A 62 -5.09 7.94 -11.84
CA THR A 62 -4.12 8.64 -10.99
C THR A 62 -2.75 8.01 -11.10
N ALA A 63 -2.70 6.69 -11.14
CA ALA A 63 -1.45 5.93 -11.26
C ALA A 63 -0.75 6.15 -12.62
N LEU A 64 -1.51 6.30 -13.71
CA LEU A 64 -0.97 6.58 -15.04
C LEU A 64 -0.34 7.97 -15.16
N GLY A 65 -0.73 8.91 -14.31
CA GLY A 65 -0.16 10.27 -14.22
C GLY A 65 1.14 10.36 -13.42
N MET A 66 1.55 9.31 -12.71
CA MET A 66 2.78 9.30 -11.92
C MET A 66 4.04 9.25 -12.82
N SER A 67 5.14 9.84 -12.35
CA SER A 67 6.45 9.60 -12.93
C SER A 67 6.91 8.16 -12.62
N THR A 68 7.86 7.66 -13.40
CA THR A 68 8.41 6.31 -13.13
C THR A 68 9.08 6.24 -11.76
N GLU A 69 9.78 7.31 -11.37
CA GLU A 69 10.43 7.42 -10.06
C GLU A 69 9.40 7.31 -8.93
N THR A 70 8.28 8.04 -9.03
CA THR A 70 7.19 7.95 -8.04
C THR A 70 6.59 6.55 -7.96
N MET A 71 6.47 5.85 -9.10
CA MET A 71 6.01 4.46 -9.11
C MET A 71 7.01 3.50 -8.46
N LEU A 72 8.32 3.74 -8.66
CA LEU A 72 9.39 2.96 -8.03
C LEU A 72 9.49 3.23 -6.53
N ASP A 73 9.32 4.48 -6.10
CA ASP A 73 9.22 4.85 -4.69
C ASP A 73 8.00 4.17 -4.04
N TYR A 74 6.86 4.19 -4.72
CA TYR A 74 5.66 3.50 -4.26
C TYR A 74 5.87 1.99 -4.17
N LEU A 75 6.50 1.36 -5.17
CA LEU A 75 6.87 -0.05 -5.11
C LEU A 75 7.77 -0.33 -3.89
N GLY A 76 8.79 0.52 -3.67
CA GLY A 76 9.70 0.39 -2.52
C GLY A 76 8.97 0.43 -1.17
N ILE A 77 7.96 1.30 -1.04
CA ILE A 77 7.12 1.39 0.18
C ILE A 77 6.23 0.16 0.34
N CYS A 78 5.76 -0.41 -0.77
CA CYS A 78 4.88 -1.58 -0.74
C CYS A 78 5.59 -2.89 -0.42
N LEU A 79 6.92 -2.96 -0.55
CA LEU A 79 7.68 -4.17 -0.25
C LEU A 79 7.84 -4.38 1.26
N ASP A 80 7.56 -5.60 1.72
CA ASP A 80 7.79 -6.03 3.10
C ASP A 80 9.27 -6.39 3.29
N GLU A 81 9.96 -5.61 4.08
CA GLU A 81 11.38 -5.78 4.38
C GLU A 81 11.73 -7.17 4.92
N LYS A 82 10.85 -7.74 5.77
CA LYS A 82 11.07 -9.04 6.40
C LYS A 82 11.02 -10.18 5.39
N LYS A 83 10.20 -10.06 4.36
CA LYS A 83 10.11 -11.07 3.30
C LYS A 83 11.30 -11.03 2.35
N LEU A 84 12.04 -9.90 2.34
CA LEU A 84 13.19 -9.66 1.46
C LEU A 84 14.52 -9.52 2.22
N GLU A 85 14.54 -9.74 3.55
CA GLU A 85 15.70 -9.49 4.40
C GLU A 85 16.96 -10.23 3.92
N ASP A 86 16.81 -11.48 3.51
CA ASP A 86 17.92 -12.33 3.01
C ASP A 86 18.10 -12.25 1.49
N GLN A 87 17.33 -11.42 0.79
CA GLN A 87 17.38 -11.30 -0.65
C GLN A 87 18.34 -10.18 -1.08
N THR A 88 19.20 -10.51 -2.05
CA THR A 88 19.97 -9.51 -2.80
C THR A 88 19.63 -9.68 -4.28
N LEU A 89 18.94 -8.70 -4.85
CA LEU A 89 18.46 -8.76 -6.22
C LEU A 89 18.94 -7.54 -7.00
N VAL A 90 19.39 -7.78 -8.22
CA VAL A 90 19.78 -6.75 -9.18
C VAL A 90 18.92 -6.91 -10.43
N ILE A 91 18.10 -5.91 -10.74
CA ILE A 91 17.11 -5.99 -11.82
C ILE A 91 17.32 -4.83 -12.77
N ASN A 92 17.47 -5.14 -14.03
CA ASN A 92 17.38 -4.14 -15.10
C ASN A 92 15.90 -3.92 -15.43
N LEU A 93 15.47 -2.68 -15.46
CA LEU A 93 14.10 -2.30 -15.77
C LEU A 93 14.08 -1.38 -16.99
N GLU A 94 13.38 -1.77 -18.05
CA GLU A 94 13.09 -0.93 -19.22
C GLU A 94 11.60 -0.57 -19.21
N VAL A 95 11.30 0.73 -19.08
CA VAL A 95 9.92 1.27 -19.06
C VAL A 95 9.60 1.81 -20.43
N THR A 96 8.87 1.02 -21.23
CA THR A 96 8.73 1.24 -22.68
C THR A 96 7.86 2.43 -23.05
N ASP A 97 6.80 2.68 -22.29
CA ASP A 97 5.88 3.82 -22.48
C ASP A 97 6.47 5.16 -22.01
N LYS A 98 7.57 5.14 -21.27
CA LYS A 98 8.31 6.33 -20.82
C LYS A 98 9.69 6.45 -21.47
N ASN A 99 10.10 5.46 -22.27
CA ASN A 99 11.44 5.36 -22.88
C ASN A 99 12.56 5.58 -21.84
N ALA A 100 12.44 4.93 -20.69
CA ALA A 100 13.35 5.09 -19.57
C ALA A 100 13.92 3.75 -19.11
N LYS A 101 15.17 3.79 -18.61
CA LYS A 101 15.89 2.61 -18.10
C LYS A 101 16.34 2.87 -16.67
N TYR A 102 16.21 1.84 -15.84
CA TYR A 102 16.61 1.88 -14.45
C TYR A 102 17.35 0.60 -14.08
N LEU A 103 18.29 0.74 -13.17
CA LEU A 103 18.87 -0.38 -12.45
C LEU A 103 18.26 -0.40 -11.05
N LEU A 104 17.52 -1.43 -10.73
CA LEU A 104 16.95 -1.65 -9.39
C LEU A 104 17.88 -2.56 -8.61
N ARG A 105 18.03 -2.27 -7.32
CA ARG A 105 18.73 -3.12 -6.36
C ARG A 105 17.87 -3.28 -5.14
N ILE A 106 17.64 -4.51 -4.73
CA ILE A 106 17.01 -4.85 -3.47
C ILE A 106 18.07 -5.49 -2.61
N ASN A 107 18.28 -4.94 -1.42
CA ASN A 107 19.22 -5.47 -0.46
C ASN A 107 18.72 -5.18 0.95
N HIS A 108 18.71 -6.19 1.82
CA HIS A 108 18.13 -6.10 3.16
C HIS A 108 16.72 -5.47 3.19
N GLY A 109 15.86 -5.90 2.26
CA GLY A 109 14.49 -5.42 2.16
C GLY A 109 14.30 -4.03 1.55
N VAL A 110 15.37 -3.31 1.23
CA VAL A 110 15.31 -1.95 0.70
C VAL A 110 15.47 -1.94 -0.82
N LEU A 111 14.53 -1.34 -1.53
CA LEU A 111 14.61 -1.06 -2.97
C LEU A 111 15.34 0.28 -3.19
N ILE A 112 16.41 0.24 -3.96
CA ILE A 112 17.12 1.42 -4.47
C ILE A 112 17.15 1.35 -5.99
N TYR A 113 16.97 2.46 -6.67
CA TYR A 113 17.05 2.53 -8.12
C TYR A 113 17.99 3.64 -8.59
N SER A 114 18.51 3.46 -9.81
CA SER A 114 19.34 4.42 -10.51
C SER A 114 18.91 4.52 -11.95
N GLN A 115 18.55 5.72 -12.40
CA GLN A 115 18.20 6.00 -13.78
C GLN A 115 19.43 5.90 -14.70
N GLU A 116 19.21 5.52 -15.96
CA GLU A 116 20.24 5.40 -17.02
C GLU A 116 21.42 4.47 -16.65
N LYS A 117 21.22 3.57 -15.65
CA LYS A 117 22.18 2.52 -15.33
C LYS A 117 21.67 1.16 -15.76
N TRP A 118 22.62 0.29 -16.09
CA TRP A 118 22.37 -1.08 -16.53
C TRP A 118 23.45 -2.00 -16.00
N SER A 119 23.15 -3.25 -15.76
CA SER A 119 24.10 -4.24 -15.26
C SER A 119 24.10 -5.47 -16.15
N ASP A 120 25.27 -5.88 -16.64
CA ASP A 120 25.43 -7.15 -17.34
C ASP A 120 25.33 -8.37 -16.42
N LYS A 121 25.33 -8.13 -15.10
CA LYS A 121 25.22 -9.13 -14.05
C LYS A 121 23.89 -9.03 -13.30
N ALA A 122 22.86 -8.50 -13.95
CA ALA A 122 21.52 -8.46 -13.35
C ALA A 122 20.93 -9.87 -13.27
N ASP A 123 20.22 -10.15 -12.17
CA ASP A 123 19.50 -11.41 -11.99
C ASP A 123 18.37 -11.54 -12.99
N ALA A 124 17.74 -10.42 -13.32
CA ALA A 124 16.69 -10.36 -14.34
C ALA A 124 16.69 -9.01 -15.08
N THR A 125 16.13 -9.05 -16.28
CA THR A 125 15.76 -7.86 -17.06
C THR A 125 14.25 -7.88 -17.27
N ILE A 126 13.57 -6.84 -16.82
CA ILE A 126 12.12 -6.66 -16.96
C ILE A 126 11.88 -5.55 -17.98
N LYS A 127 11.17 -5.88 -19.05
CA LYS A 127 10.66 -4.91 -20.01
C LYS A 127 9.16 -4.74 -19.76
N THR A 128 8.74 -3.52 -19.43
CA THR A 128 7.38 -3.25 -18.99
C THR A 128 6.91 -1.85 -19.35
N LYS A 129 5.61 -1.65 -19.34
CA LYS A 129 4.98 -0.33 -19.26
C LYS A 129 4.79 0.08 -17.81
N SER A 130 4.46 1.35 -17.57
CA SER A 130 4.12 1.90 -16.25
C SER A 130 3.08 1.04 -15.50
N ALA A 131 2.09 0.51 -16.23
CA ALA A 131 1.06 -0.36 -15.67
C ALA A 131 1.63 -1.62 -14.99
N GLY A 132 2.71 -2.21 -15.52
CA GLY A 132 3.31 -3.40 -14.93
C GLY A 132 4.02 -3.12 -13.60
N ILE A 133 4.66 -1.96 -13.44
CA ILE A 133 5.27 -1.54 -12.17
C ILE A 133 4.19 -1.42 -11.09
N LEU A 134 3.08 -0.76 -11.42
CA LEU A 134 1.94 -0.63 -10.52
C LEU A 134 1.28 -1.98 -10.24
N GLY A 135 1.20 -2.85 -11.26
CA GLY A 135 0.70 -4.22 -11.10
C GLY A 135 1.50 -5.02 -10.08
N ILE A 136 2.83 -4.90 -10.10
CA ILE A 136 3.71 -5.54 -9.11
C ILE A 136 3.44 -4.92 -7.72
N ALA A 137 3.45 -3.59 -7.59
CA ALA A 137 3.27 -2.89 -6.32
C ALA A 137 1.91 -3.16 -5.66
N GLN A 138 0.87 -3.41 -6.45
CA GLN A 138 -0.49 -3.66 -5.98
C GLN A 138 -0.87 -5.15 -5.98
N ASN A 139 0.06 -6.03 -6.37
CA ASN A 139 -0.21 -7.45 -6.60
C ASN A 139 -1.45 -7.69 -7.49
N ASN A 140 -1.57 -6.86 -8.53
CA ASN A 140 -2.72 -6.84 -9.44
C ASN A 140 -2.37 -7.52 -10.77
N GLN A 141 -2.88 -8.73 -10.98
CA GLN A 141 -2.58 -9.55 -12.16
C GLN A 141 -3.00 -8.86 -13.47
N LYS A 142 -4.14 -8.19 -13.51
CA LYS A 142 -4.62 -7.52 -14.74
C LYS A 142 -3.68 -6.41 -15.19
N LEU A 143 -3.12 -5.64 -14.23
CA LEU A 143 -2.14 -4.59 -14.54
C LEU A 143 -0.80 -5.18 -14.97
N MET A 144 -0.38 -6.29 -14.36
CA MET A 144 0.83 -7.00 -14.77
C MET A 144 0.70 -7.54 -16.18
N ASP A 145 -0.41 -8.20 -16.51
CA ASP A 145 -0.67 -8.75 -17.86
C ASP A 145 -0.75 -7.65 -18.93
N ALA A 146 -1.24 -6.46 -18.57
CA ALA A 146 -1.32 -5.32 -19.47
C ALA A 146 0.03 -4.58 -19.64
N GLY A 147 0.91 -4.67 -18.65
CA GLY A 147 2.13 -3.88 -18.57
C GLY A 147 3.41 -4.66 -18.84
N ILE A 148 3.57 -5.86 -18.31
CA ILE A 148 4.80 -6.64 -18.42
C ILE A 148 4.89 -7.24 -19.84
N GLU A 149 5.87 -6.80 -20.60
CA GLU A 149 6.07 -7.26 -21.98
C GLU A 149 7.03 -8.45 -22.08
N LYS A 150 8.09 -8.44 -21.26
CA LYS A 150 9.12 -9.49 -21.27
C LYS A 150 9.87 -9.56 -19.95
N VAL A 151 10.24 -10.76 -19.55
CA VAL A 151 11.16 -11.02 -18.44
C VAL A 151 12.25 -11.94 -18.96
N GLU A 152 13.51 -11.56 -18.77
CA GLU A 152 14.71 -12.34 -19.12
C GLU A 152 15.53 -12.60 -17.85
N GLY A 153 16.23 -13.71 -17.81
CA GLY A 153 16.99 -14.14 -16.63
C GLY A 153 16.14 -14.93 -15.65
N ASN A 154 16.12 -14.54 -14.38
CA ASN A 154 15.34 -15.21 -13.36
C ASN A 154 13.83 -15.04 -13.60
N SER A 155 13.18 -16.12 -14.05
CA SER A 155 11.74 -16.15 -14.36
C SER A 155 10.84 -15.94 -13.13
N ASP A 156 11.34 -16.23 -11.94
CA ASP A 156 10.57 -16.13 -10.70
C ASP A 156 10.62 -14.73 -10.08
N ILE A 157 11.34 -13.79 -10.70
CA ILE A 157 11.53 -12.44 -10.15
C ILE A 157 10.22 -11.70 -9.88
N ILE A 158 9.25 -11.80 -10.80
CA ILE A 158 7.94 -11.17 -10.63
C ILE A 158 7.20 -11.78 -9.44
N LYS A 159 7.23 -13.11 -9.33
CA LYS A 159 6.62 -13.82 -8.20
C LYS A 159 7.28 -13.45 -6.87
N THR A 160 8.61 -13.34 -6.86
CA THR A 160 9.36 -12.90 -5.68
C THR A 160 8.93 -11.51 -5.24
N LEU A 161 8.84 -10.55 -6.17
CA LEU A 161 8.41 -9.19 -5.88
C LEU A 161 6.95 -9.16 -5.39
N THR A 162 6.02 -9.79 -6.09
CA THR A 162 4.59 -9.77 -5.73
C THR A 162 4.29 -10.48 -4.42
N SER A 163 4.98 -11.60 -4.13
CA SER A 163 4.84 -12.29 -2.84
C SER A 163 5.41 -11.50 -1.67
N SER A 164 6.30 -10.55 -1.96
CA SER A 164 6.92 -9.67 -0.97
C SER A 164 6.16 -8.36 -0.76
N VAL A 165 5.08 -8.13 -1.49
CA VAL A 165 4.22 -6.97 -1.22
C VAL A 165 3.54 -7.12 0.14
N ALA A 166 3.55 -6.06 0.94
CA ALA A 166 2.85 -5.98 2.20
C ALA A 166 1.36 -5.74 1.98
N GLU A 167 0.55 -6.32 2.84
CA GLU A 167 -0.89 -6.02 2.87
C GLU A 167 -1.14 -4.82 3.77
N PHE A 168 -1.63 -3.73 3.18
CA PHE A 168 -2.02 -2.54 3.93
C PHE A 168 -3.54 -2.50 4.04
N PRO A 169 -4.11 -2.65 5.25
CA PRO A 169 -5.52 -2.41 5.44
C PRO A 169 -5.81 -0.93 5.22
N LEU A 170 -6.59 -0.61 4.18
CA LEU A 170 -7.02 0.78 3.90
C LEU A 170 -8.01 1.29 4.95
N TYR A 171 -8.71 0.36 5.60
CA TYR A 171 -9.67 0.65 6.64
C TYR A 171 -9.14 0.09 7.96
N PHE A 172 -9.08 0.94 8.94
CA PHE A 172 -8.71 0.60 10.31
C PHE A 172 -9.73 1.21 11.25
N ASN A 173 -9.92 0.56 12.38
CA ASN A 173 -10.84 1.05 13.41
C ASN A 173 -10.32 2.35 14.02
N ILE A 174 -11.22 3.31 14.24
CA ILE A 174 -10.87 4.58 14.88
C ILE A 174 -10.85 4.41 16.39
N ILE A 175 -11.81 3.68 16.95
CA ILE A 175 -12.02 3.59 18.38
C ILE A 175 -12.28 2.16 18.89
N GLU A 176 -12.62 1.24 18.02
CA GLU A 176 -12.83 -0.16 18.41
C GLU A 176 -11.50 -0.83 18.79
N PRO A 177 -11.48 -1.63 19.85
CA PRO A 177 -10.30 -2.37 20.30
C PRO A 177 -9.76 -3.34 19.25
#